data_d0af3e8e32c959a14760d64d35b8c74d
#
_entry.id   d0af3e8e32c959a14760d64d35b8c74d
#
_cell.length_a   1.000
_cell.length_b   1.000
_cell.length_c   1.000
_cell.angle_alpha   90.00
_cell.angle_beta   90.00
_cell.angle_gamma   90.00
#
_symmetry.space_group_name_H-M   'P 1'
#
loop_
_entity.id
_entity.type
_entity.pdbx_description
1 polymer ?
#
loop_
_entity_poly.entity_id
_entity_poly.type
_entity_poly.pdbx_seq_one_letter_code
_entity_poly.pdbx_strand_id
1 'polypeptide(L)'
;LFFVAKKFYVEEDPKISEIESVLPGANCGGCGFAGCKNFATACVSATELGDLRCPVGGNDAMNAIAQILGVTVAETKPKVAVLRCAGTCAVRPRTSHYNGVQSCAIATATFAGETGCSFGCVGFGDCAKACSFGAISVNPETGLAEVDEDKCTSCGACVKACPKGILELRFKGPKSRRIYVSC
;
A
#
# COMPACT_ATOMS: atom_id res chain seq x y z
N LEU A 1 5.86 -36.73 19.61
CA LEU A 1 5.17 -35.51 19.13
C LEU A 1 4.17 -34.97 20.13
N PHE A 2 3.26 -35.78 20.70
CA PHE A 2 2.24 -35.33 21.67
C PHE A 2 2.81 -34.62 22.91
N PHE A 3 3.87 -35.16 23.54
CA PHE A 3 4.52 -34.55 24.70
C PHE A 3 5.25 -33.23 24.37
N VAL A 4 5.83 -33.14 23.17
CA VAL A 4 6.48 -31.94 22.68
C VAL A 4 5.44 -30.83 22.42
N ALA A 5 4.35 -31.18 21.72
CA ALA A 5 3.24 -30.26 21.47
C ALA A 5 2.63 -29.70 22.76
N LYS A 6 2.42 -30.57 23.80
CA LYS A 6 1.88 -30.13 25.09
C LYS A 6 2.84 -29.23 25.85
N LYS A 7 4.17 -29.46 25.75
CA LYS A 7 5.18 -28.66 26.45
C LYS A 7 5.40 -27.29 25.82
N PHE A 8 5.17 -27.15 24.51
CA PHE A 8 5.32 -25.91 23.75
C PHE A 8 3.97 -25.28 23.34
N TYR A 9 2.87 -25.74 23.94
CA TYR A 9 1.58 -25.12 23.75
C TYR A 9 1.59 -23.73 24.38
N VAL A 10 1.41 -22.73 23.56
CA VAL A 10 1.24 -21.33 23.99
C VAL A 10 -0.27 -21.05 23.96
N GLU A 11 -0.84 -20.69 25.10
CA GLU A 11 -2.22 -20.20 25.15
C GLU A 11 -2.25 -18.83 24.48
N GLU A 12 -2.86 -18.76 23.30
CA GLU A 12 -3.16 -17.49 22.64
C GLU A 12 -4.49 -16.93 23.18
N ASP A 13 -4.54 -15.63 23.40
CA ASP A 13 -5.80 -14.96 23.77
C ASP A 13 -6.85 -15.21 22.68
N PRO A 14 -8.04 -15.74 23.03
CA PRO A 14 -9.11 -16.03 22.06
C PRO A 14 -9.51 -14.79 21.24
N LYS A 15 -9.36 -13.59 21.80
CA LYS A 15 -9.63 -12.34 21.11
C LYS A 15 -8.72 -12.13 19.88
N ILE A 16 -7.50 -12.71 19.85
CA ILE A 16 -6.62 -12.62 18.68
C ILE A 16 -7.26 -13.29 17.47
N SER A 17 -7.79 -14.51 17.66
CA SER A 17 -8.47 -15.25 16.60
C SER A 17 -9.78 -14.58 16.16
N GLU A 18 -10.49 -13.97 17.11
CA GLU A 18 -11.71 -13.24 16.85
C GLU A 18 -11.43 -11.98 16.01
N ILE A 19 -10.41 -11.21 16.36
CA ILE A 19 -9.95 -10.03 15.59
C ILE A 19 -9.44 -10.46 14.22
N GLU A 20 -8.67 -11.56 14.12
CA GLU A 20 -8.19 -12.06 12.85
C GLU A 20 -9.33 -12.41 11.90
N SER A 21 -10.46 -12.93 12.41
CA SER A 21 -11.62 -13.29 11.60
C SER A 21 -12.36 -12.09 10.99
N VAL A 22 -12.29 -10.91 11.61
CA VAL A 22 -12.88 -9.66 11.08
C VAL A 22 -11.94 -8.86 10.20
N LEU A 23 -10.65 -9.25 10.15
CA LEU A 23 -9.67 -8.65 9.27
C LEU A 23 -9.78 -9.24 7.85
N PRO A 24 -9.40 -8.47 6.81
CA PRO A 24 -9.52 -8.92 5.41
C PRO A 24 -8.62 -10.10 5.02
N GLY A 25 -7.73 -10.57 5.89
CA GLY A 25 -6.83 -11.70 5.63
C GLY A 25 -5.76 -11.47 4.53
N ALA A 26 -5.65 -10.24 4.03
CA ALA A 26 -4.79 -9.92 2.89
C ALA A 26 -3.27 -10.00 3.19
N ASN A 27 -2.87 -10.03 4.46
CA ASN A 27 -1.47 -10.07 4.92
C ASN A 27 -0.53 -9.10 4.18
N CYS A 28 -1.05 -7.95 3.76
CA CYS A 28 -0.39 -6.99 2.85
C CYS A 28 0.70 -6.15 3.52
N GLY A 29 0.82 -6.18 4.85
CA GLY A 29 1.79 -5.36 5.60
C GLY A 29 1.51 -3.85 5.58
N GLY A 30 0.38 -3.39 5.03
CA GLY A 30 0.03 -1.98 4.96
C GLY A 30 -0.17 -1.29 6.31
N CYS A 31 -0.51 -2.06 7.34
CA CYS A 31 -0.61 -1.62 8.73
C CYS A 31 0.76 -1.53 9.45
N GLY A 32 1.85 -1.93 8.81
CA GLY A 32 3.20 -1.99 9.40
C GLY A 32 3.54 -3.33 10.08
N PHE A 33 2.62 -4.28 10.14
CA PHE A 33 2.83 -5.61 10.73
C PHE A 33 3.01 -6.69 9.64
N ALA A 34 3.72 -7.76 9.99
CA ALA A 34 4.06 -8.85 9.05
C ALA A 34 2.89 -9.79 8.72
N GLY A 35 1.65 -9.38 8.98
CA GLY A 35 0.42 -10.13 8.68
C GLY A 35 -0.72 -9.76 9.59
N CYS A 36 -1.92 -10.23 9.27
CA CYS A 36 -3.14 -9.90 9.99
C CYS A 36 -3.10 -10.44 11.44
N LYS A 37 -2.53 -11.63 11.66
CA LYS A 37 -2.38 -12.20 13.01
C LYS A 37 -1.50 -11.33 13.91
N ASN A 38 -0.37 -10.84 13.39
CA ASN A 38 0.53 -9.97 14.18
C ASN A 38 -0.13 -8.63 14.48
N PHE A 39 -0.92 -8.10 13.57
CA PHE A 39 -1.72 -6.90 13.81
C PHE A 39 -2.79 -7.17 14.88
N ALA A 40 -3.51 -8.30 14.83
CA ALA A 40 -4.50 -8.70 15.84
C ALA A 40 -3.86 -8.82 17.23
N THR A 41 -2.69 -9.45 17.34
CA THR A 41 -1.91 -9.54 18.57
C THR A 41 -1.55 -8.15 19.12
N ALA A 42 -1.13 -7.25 18.25
CA ALA A 42 -0.82 -5.88 18.66
C ALA A 42 -2.07 -5.12 19.15
N CYS A 43 -3.23 -5.33 18.52
CA CYS A 43 -4.50 -4.73 18.96
C CYS A 43 -4.92 -5.22 20.34
N VAL A 44 -4.77 -6.53 20.63
CA VAL A 44 -5.10 -7.10 21.95
C VAL A 44 -4.14 -6.59 23.03
N SER A 45 -2.87 -6.40 22.69
CA SER A 45 -1.85 -5.92 23.64
C SER A 45 -1.91 -4.41 23.89
N ALA A 46 -2.60 -3.66 23.03
CA ALA A 46 -2.69 -2.21 23.14
C ALA A 46 -3.81 -1.79 24.11
N THR A 47 -3.54 -0.77 24.92
CA THR A 47 -4.55 -0.16 25.81
C THR A 47 -5.55 0.68 25.00
N GLU A 48 -5.09 1.27 23.92
CA GLU A 48 -5.89 2.08 22.98
C GLU A 48 -5.49 1.75 21.54
N LEU A 49 -6.44 1.75 20.63
CA LEU A 49 -6.17 1.46 19.21
C LEU A 49 -5.42 2.60 18.50
N GLY A 50 -5.48 3.82 18.99
CA GLY A 50 -4.68 4.98 18.57
C GLY A 50 -4.28 5.00 17.09
N ASP A 51 -2.99 4.77 16.85
CA ASP A 51 -2.38 4.70 15.51
C ASP A 51 -2.50 3.33 14.83
N LEU A 52 -2.99 2.29 15.54
CA LEU A 52 -3.20 0.97 14.96
C LEU A 52 -4.36 1.02 13.98
N ARG A 53 -4.06 0.85 12.68
CA ARG A 53 -5.05 0.95 11.61
C ARG A 53 -4.82 -0.13 10.56
N CYS A 54 -5.92 -0.75 10.13
CA CYS A 54 -5.91 -1.61 8.96
C CYS A 54 -6.36 -0.81 7.73
N PRO A 55 -5.46 -0.44 6.79
CA PRO A 55 -5.84 0.37 5.63
C PRO A 55 -6.78 -0.37 4.66
N VAL A 56 -6.67 -1.69 4.59
CA VAL A 56 -7.49 -2.54 3.70
C VAL A 56 -8.89 -2.76 4.28
N GLY A 57 -8.98 -3.04 5.58
CA GLY A 57 -10.27 -3.22 6.27
C GLY A 57 -11.00 -1.91 6.55
N GLY A 58 -10.31 -0.78 6.47
CA GLY A 58 -10.91 0.55 6.65
C GLY A 58 -11.57 0.74 8.01
N ASN A 59 -12.57 1.61 8.05
CA ASN A 59 -13.30 1.91 9.28
C ASN A 59 -14.16 0.72 9.74
N ASP A 60 -14.68 -0.10 8.81
CA ASP A 60 -15.58 -1.23 9.15
C ASP A 60 -14.84 -2.27 10.00
N ALA A 61 -13.65 -2.71 9.55
CA ALA A 61 -12.84 -3.64 10.33
C ALA A 61 -12.37 -3.03 11.65
N MET A 62 -12.01 -1.74 11.66
CA MET A 62 -11.58 -1.06 12.89
C MET A 62 -12.73 -0.92 13.90
N ASN A 63 -13.95 -0.67 13.45
CA ASN A 63 -15.13 -0.61 14.31
C ASN A 63 -15.46 -2.00 14.91
N ALA A 64 -15.35 -3.06 14.09
CA ALA A 64 -15.54 -4.43 14.59
C ALA A 64 -14.48 -4.79 15.65
N ILE A 65 -13.21 -4.47 15.42
CA ILE A 65 -12.14 -4.67 16.41
C ILE A 65 -12.42 -3.88 17.69
N ALA A 66 -12.86 -2.63 17.57
CA ALA A 66 -13.20 -1.78 18.70
C ALA A 66 -14.33 -2.38 19.55
N GLN A 67 -15.34 -3.00 18.92
CA GLN A 67 -16.42 -3.71 19.61
C GLN A 67 -15.90 -4.94 20.38
N ILE A 68 -15.03 -5.75 19.77
CA ILE A 68 -14.43 -6.93 20.41
C ILE A 68 -13.61 -6.54 21.64
N LEU A 69 -12.86 -5.45 21.55
CA LEU A 69 -11.98 -4.97 22.61
C LEU A 69 -12.69 -4.10 23.65
N GLY A 70 -13.89 -3.58 23.34
CA GLY A 70 -14.62 -2.65 24.20
C GLY A 70 -14.01 -1.24 24.23
N VAL A 71 -13.33 -0.82 23.18
CA VAL A 71 -12.69 0.49 23.04
C VAL A 71 -13.36 1.32 21.94
N THR A 72 -13.07 2.62 21.92
CA THR A 72 -13.56 3.51 20.86
C THR A 72 -12.45 3.74 19.82
N VAL A 73 -12.85 3.88 18.56
CA VAL A 73 -11.93 4.20 17.47
C VAL A 73 -12.43 5.42 16.70
N ALA A 74 -11.52 6.33 16.36
CA ALA A 74 -11.86 7.49 15.55
C ALA A 74 -11.95 7.10 14.07
N GLU A 75 -12.96 7.58 13.37
CA GLU A 75 -13.09 7.38 11.92
C GLU A 75 -11.98 8.09 11.16
N THR A 76 -11.45 7.42 10.14
CA THR A 76 -10.45 7.99 9.25
C THR A 76 -11.03 8.17 7.85
N LYS A 77 -10.69 9.30 7.23
CA LYS A 77 -11.05 9.54 5.83
C LYS A 77 -10.25 8.59 4.93
N PRO A 78 -10.91 7.90 3.98
CA PRO A 78 -10.23 7.00 3.06
C PRO A 78 -9.19 7.76 2.22
N LYS A 79 -8.09 7.09 1.91
CA LYS A 79 -7.02 7.64 1.06
C LYS A 79 -6.94 6.84 -0.23
N VAL A 80 -6.26 7.38 -1.21
CA VAL A 80 -5.97 6.75 -2.51
C VAL A 80 -4.55 7.12 -2.93
N ALA A 81 -3.87 6.20 -3.61
CA ALA A 81 -2.57 6.50 -4.20
C ALA A 81 -2.75 7.45 -5.39
N VAL A 82 -1.87 8.43 -5.51
CA VAL A 82 -1.84 9.36 -6.64
C VAL A 82 -0.42 9.47 -7.19
N LEU A 83 -0.31 9.55 -8.52
CA LEU A 83 0.95 9.79 -9.20
C LEU A 83 1.18 11.30 -9.35
N ARG A 84 2.33 11.79 -8.92
CA ARG A 84 2.75 13.20 -9.04
C ARG A 84 3.61 13.45 -10.28
N CYS A 85 3.31 12.82 -11.38
CA CYS A 85 4.01 13.00 -12.63
C CYS A 85 2.99 13.13 -13.77
N ALA A 86 3.09 14.22 -14.54
CA ALA A 86 2.31 14.46 -15.74
C ALA A 86 3.13 14.29 -17.04
N GLY A 87 4.39 13.83 -16.93
CA GLY A 87 5.30 13.65 -18.06
C GLY A 87 4.94 12.43 -18.92
N THR A 88 3.95 12.55 -19.77
CA THR A 88 3.59 11.54 -20.76
C THR A 88 4.71 11.36 -21.81
N CYS A 89 4.67 10.28 -22.59
CA CYS A 89 5.61 10.03 -23.68
C CYS A 89 5.66 11.18 -24.70
N ALA A 90 4.54 11.91 -24.89
CA ALA A 90 4.48 13.06 -25.81
C ALA A 90 5.24 14.28 -25.28
N VAL A 91 5.19 14.53 -23.97
CA VAL A 91 5.86 15.70 -23.32
C VAL A 91 7.31 15.36 -22.94
N ARG A 92 7.59 14.11 -22.70
CA ARG A 92 8.86 13.58 -22.24
C ARG A 92 9.30 12.42 -23.13
N PRO A 93 9.82 12.72 -24.34
CA PRO A 93 10.24 11.69 -25.28
C PRO A 93 11.38 10.83 -24.71
N ARG A 94 11.46 9.59 -25.17
CA ARG A 94 12.59 8.72 -24.86
C ARG A 94 13.83 9.25 -25.56
N THR A 95 14.90 9.41 -24.80
CA THR A 95 16.21 9.86 -25.28
C THR A 95 17.19 8.70 -25.46
N SER A 96 16.84 7.53 -24.92
CA SER A 96 17.69 6.34 -24.90
C SER A 96 16.86 5.08 -24.74
N HIS A 97 17.46 3.92 -24.97
CA HIS A 97 16.85 2.62 -24.78
C HIS A 97 17.59 1.84 -23.70
N TYR A 98 16.85 1.37 -22.68
CA TYR A 98 17.41 0.60 -21.58
C TYR A 98 17.23 -0.91 -21.84
N ASN A 99 18.34 -1.62 -22.06
CA ASN A 99 18.37 -3.05 -22.33
C ASN A 99 18.58 -3.92 -21.07
N GLY A 100 18.42 -3.34 -19.87
CA GLY A 100 18.57 -4.05 -18.60
C GLY A 100 17.28 -4.66 -18.08
N VAL A 101 17.31 -5.07 -16.82
CA VAL A 101 16.15 -5.63 -16.11
C VAL A 101 15.05 -4.59 -16.03
N GLN A 102 13.83 -4.94 -16.46
CA GLN A 102 12.65 -4.07 -16.46
C GLN A 102 12.13 -3.87 -15.01
N SER A 103 12.89 -3.09 -14.25
CA SER A 103 12.58 -2.65 -12.88
C SER A 103 12.92 -1.18 -12.72
N CYS A 104 11.97 -0.42 -12.16
CA CYS A 104 12.19 1.00 -11.87
C CYS A 104 13.36 1.21 -10.90
N ALA A 105 13.47 0.36 -9.89
CA ALA A 105 14.52 0.44 -8.87
C ALA A 105 15.91 0.26 -9.51
N ILE A 106 16.09 -0.78 -10.32
CA ILE A 106 17.37 -1.07 -10.98
C ILE A 106 17.70 0.01 -12.01
N ALA A 107 16.77 0.36 -12.87
CA ALA A 107 17.00 1.39 -13.88
C ALA A 107 17.31 2.76 -13.26
N THR A 108 16.66 3.12 -12.16
CA THR A 108 16.95 4.37 -11.45
C THR A 108 18.35 4.39 -10.85
N ALA A 109 18.80 3.27 -10.31
CA ALA A 109 20.13 3.17 -9.72
C ALA A 109 21.27 3.23 -10.76
N THR A 110 21.00 2.74 -11.99
CA THR A 110 22.04 2.60 -13.04
C THR A 110 21.99 3.70 -14.09
N PHE A 111 20.81 4.22 -14.44
CA PHE A 111 20.65 5.00 -15.66
C PHE A 111 19.61 6.15 -15.57
N ALA A 112 18.95 6.36 -14.44
CA ALA A 112 17.90 7.35 -14.22
C ALA A 112 16.60 7.17 -15.04
N GLY A 113 16.55 6.28 -16.03
CA GLY A 113 15.39 6.01 -16.91
C GLY A 113 15.61 6.38 -18.38
N GLU A 114 14.74 5.96 -19.27
CA GLU A 114 14.85 6.14 -20.72
C GLU A 114 14.54 7.55 -21.22
N THR A 115 14.00 8.40 -20.39
CA THR A 115 13.52 9.73 -20.77
C THR A 115 14.42 10.82 -20.24
N GLY A 116 14.39 12.01 -20.85
CA GLY A 116 15.20 13.16 -20.46
C GLY A 116 14.90 13.76 -19.07
N CYS A 117 13.93 13.20 -18.33
CA CYS A 117 13.57 13.68 -17.00
C CYS A 117 14.06 12.72 -15.89
N SER A 118 15.05 13.15 -15.13
CA SER A 118 15.61 12.36 -14.02
C SER A 118 14.64 12.15 -12.86
N PHE A 119 13.61 12.96 -12.74
CA PHE A 119 12.63 12.91 -11.63
C PHE A 119 11.33 12.19 -11.99
N GLY A 120 11.06 12.01 -13.28
CA GLY A 120 9.80 11.46 -13.78
C GLY A 120 9.60 9.96 -13.53
N CYS A 121 8.40 9.51 -13.84
CA CYS A 121 8.05 8.08 -13.78
C CYS A 121 8.92 7.28 -14.77
N VAL A 122 9.56 6.21 -14.32
CA VAL A 122 10.37 5.33 -15.18
C VAL A 122 9.51 4.47 -16.10
N GLY A 123 8.30 4.07 -15.63
CA GLY A 123 7.34 3.33 -16.46
C GLY A 123 7.50 1.80 -16.45
N PHE A 124 8.45 1.21 -15.71
CA PHE A 124 8.66 -0.26 -15.68
C PHE A 124 7.71 -1.02 -14.73
N GLY A 125 6.83 -0.32 -14.02
CA GLY A 125 5.71 -0.93 -13.30
C GLY A 125 6.05 -1.62 -11.99
N ASP A 126 7.13 -1.28 -11.28
CA ASP A 126 7.40 -1.86 -9.96
C ASP A 126 6.27 -1.57 -8.96
N CYS A 127 5.61 -0.42 -9.07
CA CYS A 127 4.42 -0.07 -8.30
C CYS A 127 3.21 -0.96 -8.63
N ALA A 128 3.06 -1.37 -9.89
CA ALA A 128 2.00 -2.28 -10.32
C ALA A 128 2.28 -3.72 -9.81
N LYS A 129 3.53 -4.18 -9.91
CA LYS A 129 3.96 -5.49 -9.37
C LYS A 129 3.79 -5.58 -7.84
N ALA A 130 4.01 -4.46 -7.13
CA ALA A 130 3.84 -4.40 -5.68
C ALA A 130 2.38 -4.30 -5.24
N CYS A 131 1.43 -4.08 -6.15
CA CYS A 131 0.02 -3.92 -5.83
C CYS A 131 -0.71 -5.27 -5.81
N SER A 132 -0.92 -5.84 -4.63
CA SER A 132 -1.67 -7.09 -4.45
C SER A 132 -3.15 -6.98 -4.83
N PHE A 133 -3.67 -5.77 -5.03
CA PHE A 133 -5.10 -5.50 -5.32
C PHE A 133 -5.35 -5.19 -6.80
N GLY A 134 -4.32 -5.20 -7.66
CA GLY A 134 -4.45 -4.87 -9.07
C GLY A 134 -4.97 -3.44 -9.33
N ALA A 135 -4.77 -2.53 -8.38
CA ALA A 135 -5.24 -1.15 -8.46
C ALA A 135 -4.31 -0.22 -9.25
N ILE A 136 -3.16 -0.70 -9.71
CA ILE A 136 -2.20 0.10 -10.49
C ILE A 136 -1.79 -0.65 -11.75
N SER A 137 -1.82 0.05 -12.87
CA SER A 137 -1.27 -0.40 -14.14
C SER A 137 -0.38 0.68 -14.74
N VAL A 138 0.47 0.33 -15.68
CA VAL A 138 1.21 1.31 -16.50
C VAL A 138 0.50 1.42 -17.84
N ASN A 139 0.07 2.62 -18.16
CA ASN A 139 -0.55 2.89 -19.44
C ASN A 139 0.53 2.91 -20.55
N PRO A 140 0.44 2.06 -21.58
CA PRO A 140 1.46 1.96 -22.62
C PRO A 140 1.54 3.22 -23.51
N GLU A 141 0.45 3.97 -23.65
CA GLU A 141 0.40 5.18 -24.49
C GLU A 141 1.07 6.37 -23.78
N THR A 142 0.80 6.53 -22.50
CA THR A 142 1.34 7.65 -21.70
C THR A 142 2.68 7.32 -21.05
N GLY A 143 3.00 6.04 -20.85
CA GLY A 143 4.17 5.57 -20.11
C GLY A 143 4.09 5.84 -18.61
N LEU A 144 2.91 6.21 -18.09
CA LEU A 144 2.69 6.57 -16.69
C LEU A 144 1.93 5.49 -15.94
N ALA A 145 2.16 5.42 -14.63
CA ALA A 145 1.35 4.59 -13.75
C ALA A 145 -0.03 5.24 -13.54
N GLU A 146 -1.08 4.46 -13.75
CA GLU A 146 -2.47 4.86 -13.50
C GLU A 146 -3.03 4.08 -12.32
N VAL A 147 -3.80 4.76 -11.49
CA VAL A 147 -4.40 4.20 -10.28
C VAL A 147 -5.90 4.10 -10.45
N ASP A 148 -6.42 2.89 -10.31
CA ASP A 148 -7.85 2.62 -10.15
C ASP A 148 -8.24 2.92 -8.69
N GLU A 149 -8.96 4.02 -8.50
CA GLU A 149 -9.33 4.52 -7.17
C GLU A 149 -10.33 3.63 -6.45
N ASP A 150 -11.11 2.84 -7.18
CA ASP A 150 -12.14 1.97 -6.60
C ASP A 150 -11.52 0.66 -6.08
N LYS A 151 -10.43 0.20 -6.71
CA LYS A 151 -9.66 -0.95 -6.25
C LYS A 151 -8.58 -0.59 -5.22
N CYS A 152 -8.24 0.70 -5.10
CA CYS A 152 -7.17 1.14 -4.22
C CYS A 152 -7.56 1.07 -2.75
N THR A 153 -6.90 0.22 -1.99
CA THR A 153 -7.09 0.03 -0.53
C THR A 153 -6.21 0.92 0.33
N SER A 154 -5.47 1.87 -0.25
CA SER A 154 -4.51 2.75 0.46
C SER A 154 -3.42 2.05 1.29
N CYS A 155 -3.06 0.82 0.97
CA CYS A 155 -2.04 0.05 1.72
C CYS A 155 -0.62 0.63 1.64
N GLY A 156 -0.33 1.52 0.69
CA GLY A 156 0.97 2.19 0.56
C GLY A 156 2.09 1.36 -0.07
N ALA A 157 1.86 0.12 -0.49
CA ALA A 157 2.87 -0.74 -1.10
C ALA A 157 3.51 -0.10 -2.35
N CYS A 158 2.69 0.51 -3.21
CA CYS A 158 3.15 1.22 -4.40
C CYS A 158 4.01 2.47 -4.09
N VAL A 159 3.72 3.15 -2.98
CA VAL A 159 4.49 4.31 -2.52
C VAL A 159 5.89 3.87 -2.11
N LYS A 160 5.99 2.77 -1.35
CA LYS A 160 7.27 2.17 -0.93
C LYS A 160 8.08 1.61 -2.10
N ALA A 161 7.39 1.05 -3.11
CA ALA A 161 8.03 0.47 -4.29
C ALA A 161 8.54 1.50 -5.30
N CYS A 162 8.12 2.77 -5.21
CA CYS A 162 8.51 3.79 -6.16
C CYS A 162 9.88 4.39 -5.82
N PRO A 163 10.95 4.12 -6.61
CA PRO A 163 12.29 4.63 -6.31
C PRO A 163 12.42 6.15 -6.50
N LYS A 164 11.48 6.75 -7.26
CA LYS A 164 11.43 8.21 -7.49
C LYS A 164 10.60 8.95 -6.42
N GLY A 165 9.86 8.24 -5.54
CA GLY A 165 9.03 8.87 -4.51
C GLY A 165 7.89 9.74 -5.05
N ILE A 166 7.44 9.48 -6.28
CA ILE A 166 6.39 10.27 -6.95
C ILE A 166 4.98 9.71 -6.78
N LEU A 167 4.83 8.60 -6.07
CA LEU A 167 3.54 8.09 -5.62
C LEU A 167 3.32 8.48 -4.15
N GLU A 168 2.14 8.97 -3.83
CA GLU A 168 1.77 9.34 -2.47
C GLU A 168 0.31 8.98 -2.17
N LEU A 169 -0.03 8.89 -0.87
CA LEU A 169 -1.41 8.68 -0.43
C LEU A 169 -2.08 10.02 -0.16
N ARG A 170 -3.21 10.28 -0.81
CA ARG A 170 -4.06 11.46 -0.62
C ARG A 170 -5.46 11.06 -0.21
N PHE A 171 -6.17 11.94 0.50
CA PHE A 171 -7.56 11.68 0.84
C PHE A 171 -8.41 11.45 -0.41
N LYS A 172 -9.21 10.38 -0.38
CA LYS A 172 -10.18 10.09 -1.45
C LYS A 172 -11.26 11.16 -1.43
N GLY A 173 -11.52 11.76 -2.59
CA GLY A 173 -12.51 12.82 -2.75
C GLY A 173 -12.65 13.17 -4.23
N PRO A 174 -13.54 14.12 -4.59
CA PRO A 174 -13.68 14.54 -5.98
C PRO A 174 -12.33 14.94 -6.57
N LYS A 175 -12.00 14.46 -7.76
CA LYS A 175 -10.72 14.77 -8.44
C LYS A 175 -10.45 16.26 -8.52
N SER A 176 -11.50 17.08 -8.72
CA SER A 176 -11.44 18.54 -8.76
C SER A 176 -11.00 19.20 -7.45
N ARG A 177 -11.10 18.50 -6.32
CA ARG A 177 -10.71 19.02 -4.99
C ARG A 177 -9.37 18.49 -4.48
N ARG A 178 -8.74 17.60 -5.23
CA ARG A 178 -7.40 17.11 -4.87
C ARG A 178 -6.35 18.06 -5.45
N ILE A 179 -5.80 18.89 -4.58
CA ILE A 179 -4.73 19.82 -4.96
C ILE A 179 -3.41 19.13 -4.66
N TYR A 180 -2.64 18.87 -5.70
CA TYR A 180 -1.25 18.42 -5.61
C TYR A 180 -0.50 18.93 -6.84
N VAL A 181 0.78 19.22 -6.66
CA VAL A 181 1.63 19.61 -7.76
C VAL A 181 2.10 18.34 -8.47
N SER A 182 1.69 18.19 -9.71
CA SER A 182 2.28 17.23 -10.65
C SER A 182 3.16 18.00 -11.62
N CYS A 183 4.32 17.46 -11.85
CA CYS A 183 5.29 18.05 -12.78
C CYS A 183 4.80 17.91 -14.23
#